data_ecdc8d4b8716eff5ccf79360ca625a2e
#
_entry.id   ecdc8d4b8716eff5ccf79360ca625a2e
#
_cell.length_a   1.000
_cell.length_b   1.000
_cell.length_c   1.000
_cell.angle_alpha   90.00
_cell.angle_beta   90.00
_cell.angle_gamma   90.00
#
_symmetry.space_group_name_H-M   'P 1'
#
loop_
_entity.id
_entity.type
_entity.pdbx_description
1 polymer ?
#
loop_
_entity_poly.entity_id
_entity_poly.type
_entity_poly.pdbx_seq_one_letter_code
_entity_poly.pdbx_strand_id
1 'polypeptide(L)'
;MPIREFIANNIWLVLAAVASGGYFLWPWISRGAGGGNEVGPMAAVQLINRKNAVVLDVREQGEFNGGHISGAKNFSVASIEKRASDLKKYSSKPVLIACATGARSRAAQAKLRKLGFEDLHILSGGLGAWKQANLPVEKS
;
A
#
# COMPACT_ATOMS: atom_id res chain seq x y z
N MET A 1 32.60 17.84 -32.48
CA MET A 1 31.40 17.20 -33.05
C MET A 1 30.16 17.71 -32.35
N PRO A 2 29.25 18.32 -33.03
CA PRO A 2 28.04 18.75 -32.34
C PRO A 2 27.23 17.54 -31.83
N ILE A 3 26.66 17.66 -30.66
CA ILE A 3 25.90 16.62 -29.98
C ILE A 3 24.79 16.02 -30.89
N ARG A 4 24.17 16.85 -31.74
CA ARG A 4 23.12 16.42 -32.66
C ARG A 4 23.61 15.41 -33.69
N GLU A 5 24.80 15.60 -34.26
CA GLU A 5 25.40 14.69 -35.21
C GLU A 5 25.86 13.39 -34.57
N PHE A 6 26.39 13.48 -33.33
CA PHE A 6 26.77 12.32 -32.55
C PHE A 6 25.55 11.42 -32.26
N ILE A 7 24.43 12.02 -31.85
CA ILE A 7 23.19 11.28 -31.55
C ILE A 7 22.66 10.64 -32.83
N ALA A 8 22.62 11.38 -33.96
CA ALA A 8 22.11 10.87 -35.24
C ALA A 8 22.93 9.68 -35.74
N ASN A 9 24.26 9.75 -35.60
CA ASN A 9 25.18 8.70 -36.08
C ASN A 9 25.22 7.48 -35.16
N ASN A 10 24.81 7.64 -33.89
CA ASN A 10 24.87 6.58 -32.92
C ASN A 10 23.49 6.31 -32.27
N ILE A 11 22.43 6.51 -33.04
CA ILE A 11 21.07 6.39 -32.57
C ILE A 11 20.80 5.04 -31.88
N TRP A 12 21.39 3.97 -32.38
CA TRP A 12 21.24 2.64 -31.80
C TRP A 12 21.86 2.53 -30.39
N LEU A 13 22.99 3.19 -30.17
CA LEU A 13 23.61 3.23 -28.82
C LEU A 13 22.79 4.07 -27.86
N VAL A 14 22.22 5.17 -28.33
CA VAL A 14 21.35 6.03 -27.54
C VAL A 14 20.08 5.26 -27.14
N LEU A 15 19.46 4.57 -28.11
CA LEU A 15 18.27 3.75 -27.83
C LEU A 15 18.57 2.61 -26.84
N ALA A 16 19.73 1.96 -27.00
CA ALA A 16 20.13 0.91 -26.05
C ALA A 16 20.37 1.46 -24.66
N ALA A 17 21.00 2.64 -24.55
CA ALA A 17 21.23 3.30 -23.26
C ALA A 17 19.90 3.70 -22.58
N VAL A 18 18.98 4.26 -23.34
CA VAL A 18 17.65 4.66 -22.85
C VAL A 18 16.84 3.42 -22.41
N ALA A 19 16.85 2.36 -23.23
CA ALA A 19 16.14 1.13 -22.90
C ALA A 19 16.70 0.45 -21.66
N SER A 20 18.03 0.36 -21.52
CA SER A 20 18.67 -0.23 -20.34
C SER A 20 18.44 0.62 -19.09
N GLY A 21 18.59 1.94 -19.18
CA GLY A 21 18.30 2.86 -18.09
C GLY A 21 16.84 2.80 -17.65
N GLY A 22 15.93 2.77 -18.60
CA GLY A 22 14.50 2.60 -18.34
C GLY A 22 14.20 1.29 -17.64
N TYR A 23 14.81 0.19 -18.09
CA TYR A 23 14.64 -1.12 -17.48
C TYR A 23 15.13 -1.15 -16.00
N PHE A 24 16.30 -0.59 -15.73
CA PHE A 24 16.85 -0.53 -14.37
C PHE A 24 16.11 0.44 -13.46
N LEU A 25 15.62 1.56 -13.98
CA LEU A 25 14.93 2.58 -13.21
C LEU A 25 13.43 2.30 -13.05
N TRP A 26 12.85 1.45 -13.91
CA TRP A 26 11.43 1.16 -13.90
C TRP A 26 10.91 0.67 -12.54
N PRO A 27 11.57 -0.29 -11.85
CA PRO A 27 11.11 -0.71 -10.53
C PRO A 27 11.16 0.41 -9.50
N TRP A 28 12.09 1.33 -9.65
CA TRP A 28 12.27 2.45 -8.74
C TRP A 28 11.22 3.54 -8.97
N ILE A 29 10.96 3.84 -10.23
CA ILE A 29 9.93 4.81 -10.62
C ILE A 29 8.53 4.26 -10.36
N SER A 30 8.27 2.98 -10.64
CA SER A 30 6.97 2.37 -10.44
C SER A 30 6.59 2.23 -8.97
N ARG A 31 7.55 2.08 -8.09
CA ARG A 31 7.32 2.08 -6.64
C ARG A 31 6.88 3.46 -6.12
N GLY A 32 7.35 4.54 -6.78
CA GLY A 32 6.97 5.90 -6.41
C GLY A 32 5.67 6.41 -7.05
N ALA A 33 5.28 5.84 -8.19
CA ALA A 33 4.22 6.43 -9.02
C ALA A 33 2.83 5.79 -8.86
N GLY A 34 2.71 4.66 -8.22
CA GLY A 34 1.44 3.92 -8.28
C GLY A 34 0.96 3.30 -7.02
N GLY A 35 1.68 3.39 -5.97
CA GLY A 35 1.32 2.62 -4.83
C GLY A 35 1.29 3.42 -3.56
N GLY A 36 0.38 3.14 -2.70
CA GLY A 36 0.55 3.45 -1.30
C GLY A 36 1.83 2.78 -0.82
N ASN A 37 2.42 3.36 0.18
CA ASN A 37 3.61 2.85 0.79
C ASN A 37 3.32 1.48 1.43
N GLU A 38 3.95 0.44 0.94
CA GLU A 38 3.96 -0.83 1.64
C GLU A 38 4.94 -0.75 2.82
N VAL A 39 4.48 -1.17 3.99
CA VAL A 39 5.29 -1.18 5.21
C VAL A 39 5.31 -2.57 5.82
N GLY A 40 6.47 -2.96 6.34
CA GLY A 40 6.59 -4.21 7.10
C GLY A 40 5.93 -4.10 8.47
N PRO A 41 5.81 -5.23 9.21
CA PRO A 41 5.14 -5.25 10.50
C PRO A 41 5.72 -4.27 11.54
N MET A 42 7.04 -4.14 11.60
CA MET A 42 7.68 -3.23 12.56
C MET A 42 7.41 -1.76 12.25
N ALA A 43 7.49 -1.38 10.96
CA ALA A 43 7.14 -0.02 10.53
C ALA A 43 5.65 0.27 10.77
N ALA A 44 4.80 -0.73 10.58
CA ALA A 44 3.37 -0.63 10.86
C ALA A 44 3.11 -0.35 12.34
N VAL A 45 3.80 -1.04 13.24
CA VAL A 45 3.72 -0.78 14.70
C VAL A 45 4.08 0.68 15.01
N GLN A 46 5.11 1.20 14.39
CA GLN A 46 5.51 2.60 14.59
C GLN A 46 4.46 3.58 14.08
N LEU A 47 3.82 3.30 12.95
CA LEU A 47 2.71 4.12 12.44
C LEU A 47 1.55 4.17 13.45
N ILE A 48 1.19 3.02 14.00
CA ILE A 48 0.11 2.92 14.98
C ILE A 48 0.46 3.68 16.25
N ASN A 49 1.65 3.45 16.79
CA ASN A 49 2.05 3.98 18.10
C ASN A 49 2.45 5.46 18.07
N ARG A 50 3.13 5.91 17.01
CA ARG A 50 3.67 7.27 16.96
C ARG A 50 2.78 8.25 16.21
N LYS A 51 2.06 7.77 15.19
CA LYS A 51 1.24 8.62 14.33
C LYS A 51 -0.26 8.38 14.50
N ASN A 52 -0.66 7.53 15.42
CA ASN A 52 -2.06 7.16 15.65
C ASN A 52 -2.77 6.67 14.39
N ALA A 53 -2.08 5.87 13.58
CA ALA A 53 -2.65 5.32 12.37
C ALA A 53 -3.88 4.46 12.68
N VAL A 54 -4.90 4.61 11.86
CA VAL A 54 -6.11 3.77 11.92
C VAL A 54 -5.82 2.50 11.13
N VAL A 55 -6.04 1.34 11.71
CA VAL A 55 -5.90 0.05 11.03
C VAL A 55 -7.24 -0.35 10.44
N LEU A 56 -7.29 -0.47 9.12
CA LEU A 56 -8.45 -0.99 8.40
C LEU A 56 -8.17 -2.41 7.93
N ASP A 57 -8.92 -3.36 8.48
CA ASP A 57 -8.88 -4.75 8.03
C ASP A 57 -9.90 -4.92 6.93
N VAL A 58 -9.43 -5.21 5.72
CA VAL A 58 -10.28 -5.28 4.52
C VAL A 58 -10.65 -6.71 4.14
N ARG A 59 -10.45 -7.64 5.08
CA ARG A 59 -10.91 -9.02 4.93
C ARG A 59 -12.41 -9.13 5.21
N GLU A 60 -12.97 -10.29 4.92
CA GLU A 60 -14.34 -10.58 5.29
C GLU A 60 -14.51 -10.64 6.82
N GLN A 61 -15.72 -10.36 7.28
CA GLN A 61 -16.02 -10.30 8.71
C GLN A 61 -15.69 -11.59 9.45
N GLY A 62 -15.93 -12.75 8.84
CA GLY A 62 -15.60 -14.04 9.45
C GLY A 62 -14.09 -14.22 9.67
N GLU A 63 -13.27 -13.79 8.72
CA GLU A 63 -11.81 -13.79 8.87
C GLU A 63 -11.37 -12.84 9.98
N PHE A 64 -11.95 -11.65 10.02
CA PHE A 64 -11.68 -10.64 11.03
C PHE A 64 -12.00 -11.16 12.44
N ASN A 65 -13.16 -11.77 12.62
CA ASN A 65 -13.58 -12.31 13.91
C ASN A 65 -12.64 -13.42 14.42
N GLY A 66 -12.03 -14.17 13.52
CA GLY A 66 -11.09 -15.24 13.85
C GLY A 66 -9.71 -14.76 14.30
N GLY A 67 -9.42 -13.49 14.16
CA GLY A 67 -8.16 -12.88 14.58
C GLY A 67 -7.82 -11.66 13.74
N HIS A 68 -7.54 -10.54 14.40
CA HIS A 68 -7.21 -9.28 13.75
C HIS A 68 -6.23 -8.48 14.60
N ILE A 69 -5.62 -7.46 14.01
CA ILE A 69 -4.74 -6.53 14.71
C ILE A 69 -5.56 -5.77 15.78
N SER A 70 -5.03 -5.65 16.97
CA SER A 70 -5.67 -4.92 18.06
C SER A 70 -6.10 -3.52 17.63
N GLY A 71 -7.36 -3.17 17.87
CA GLY A 71 -7.93 -1.88 17.50
C GLY A 71 -8.29 -1.71 16.04
N ALA A 72 -8.10 -2.74 15.21
CA ALA A 72 -8.46 -2.67 13.79
C ALA A 72 -9.97 -2.55 13.59
N LYS A 73 -10.35 -1.81 12.53
CA LYS A 73 -11.72 -1.67 12.09
C LYS A 73 -11.94 -2.55 10.86
N ASN A 74 -13.02 -3.32 10.84
CA ASN A 74 -13.33 -4.19 9.70
C ASN A 74 -14.20 -3.47 8.67
N PHE A 75 -13.66 -3.33 7.47
CA PHE A 75 -14.36 -2.82 6.29
C PHE A 75 -13.94 -3.68 5.11
N SER A 76 -14.70 -4.70 4.77
CA SER A 76 -14.37 -5.52 3.61
C SER A 76 -14.27 -4.66 2.35
N VAL A 77 -13.47 -5.10 1.37
CA VAL A 77 -13.26 -4.34 0.12
C VAL A 77 -14.59 -3.95 -0.52
N ALA A 78 -15.56 -4.86 -0.54
CA ALA A 78 -16.88 -4.61 -1.12
C ALA A 78 -17.70 -3.60 -0.33
N SER A 79 -17.45 -3.44 0.97
CA SER A 79 -18.22 -2.53 1.83
C SER A 79 -17.66 -1.10 1.89
N ILE A 80 -16.46 -0.87 1.37
CA ILE A 80 -15.83 0.46 1.46
C ILE A 80 -16.69 1.54 0.84
N GLU A 81 -17.21 1.33 -0.35
CA GLU A 81 -18.04 2.31 -1.05
C GLU A 81 -19.39 2.49 -0.35
N LYS A 82 -19.98 1.41 0.14
CA LYS A 82 -21.27 1.44 0.84
C LYS A 82 -21.19 2.13 2.19
N ARG A 83 -20.03 2.06 2.84
CA ARG A 83 -19.80 2.64 4.17
C ARG A 83 -18.84 3.83 4.12
N ALA A 84 -18.80 4.52 2.99
CA ALA A 84 -17.92 5.67 2.80
C ALA A 84 -18.13 6.76 3.85
N SER A 85 -19.36 7.02 4.27
CA SER A 85 -19.68 8.00 5.29
C SER A 85 -19.07 7.65 6.67
N ASP A 86 -19.04 6.36 7.01
CA ASP A 86 -18.40 5.88 8.26
C ASP A 86 -16.89 6.02 8.22
N LEU A 87 -16.31 5.92 7.02
CA LEU A 87 -14.86 6.01 6.83
C LEU A 87 -14.35 7.45 6.80
N LYS A 88 -15.18 8.41 6.44
CA LYS A 88 -14.80 9.82 6.27
C LYS A 88 -14.11 10.42 7.49
N LYS A 89 -14.50 10.03 8.68
CA LYS A 89 -13.89 10.50 9.92
C LYS A 89 -12.41 10.16 10.07
N TYR A 90 -11.92 9.18 9.33
CA TYR A 90 -10.52 8.76 9.34
C TYR A 90 -9.68 9.38 8.23
N SER A 91 -10.27 10.17 7.33
CA SER A 91 -9.59 10.68 6.13
C SER A 91 -8.40 11.61 6.42
N SER A 92 -8.37 12.24 7.59
CA SER A 92 -7.28 13.12 8.02
C SER A 92 -6.15 12.39 8.76
N LYS A 93 -6.30 11.10 9.01
CA LYS A 93 -5.33 10.29 9.75
C LYS A 93 -4.56 9.36 8.82
N PRO A 94 -3.33 8.94 9.19
CA PRO A 94 -2.68 7.84 8.51
C PRO A 94 -3.54 6.58 8.63
N VAL A 95 -3.67 5.84 7.55
CA VAL A 95 -4.45 4.61 7.49
C VAL A 95 -3.53 3.46 7.10
N LEU A 96 -3.52 2.41 7.90
CA LEU A 96 -2.83 1.15 7.61
C LEU A 96 -3.86 0.13 7.13
N ILE A 97 -3.73 -0.31 5.90
CA ILE A 97 -4.64 -1.29 5.30
C ILE A 97 -4.05 -2.69 5.49
N ALA A 98 -4.81 -3.57 6.11
CA ALA A 98 -4.42 -4.94 6.36
C ALA A 98 -5.38 -5.93 5.70
N CYS A 99 -4.82 -6.99 5.10
CA CYS A 99 -5.58 -8.13 4.62
C CYS A 99 -4.81 -9.43 4.94
N ALA A 100 -5.24 -10.58 4.42
CA ALA A 100 -4.56 -11.84 4.71
C ALA A 100 -3.12 -11.87 4.18
N THR A 101 -2.90 -11.47 2.92
CA THR A 101 -1.61 -11.55 2.22
C THR A 101 -1.16 -10.26 1.55
N GLY A 102 -1.96 -9.20 1.55
CA GLY A 102 -1.67 -7.93 0.90
C GLY A 102 -2.39 -7.71 -0.44
N ALA A 103 -2.92 -8.76 -1.07
CA ALA A 103 -3.57 -8.65 -2.38
C ALA A 103 -4.84 -7.79 -2.37
N ARG A 104 -5.72 -8.01 -1.39
CA ARG A 104 -6.96 -7.23 -1.23
C ARG A 104 -6.72 -5.79 -0.80
N SER A 105 -5.59 -5.52 -0.16
CA SER A 105 -5.23 -4.18 0.30
C SER A 105 -5.03 -3.19 -0.84
N ARG A 106 -4.52 -3.65 -1.98
CA ARG A 106 -4.32 -2.77 -3.14
C ARG A 106 -5.65 -2.31 -3.73
N ALA A 107 -6.62 -3.20 -3.84
CA ALA A 107 -7.97 -2.85 -4.28
C ALA A 107 -8.64 -1.88 -3.31
N ALA A 108 -8.51 -2.13 -2.01
CA ALA A 108 -9.01 -1.25 -0.97
C ALA A 108 -8.37 0.14 -1.04
N GLN A 109 -7.06 0.20 -1.24
CA GLN A 109 -6.34 1.46 -1.38
C GLN A 109 -6.87 2.30 -2.54
N ALA A 110 -7.09 1.69 -3.70
CA ALA A 110 -7.63 2.40 -4.86
C ALA A 110 -9.01 3.01 -4.55
N LYS A 111 -9.87 2.28 -3.87
CA LYS A 111 -11.19 2.75 -3.45
C LYS A 111 -11.10 3.89 -2.43
N LEU A 112 -10.22 3.77 -1.44
CA LEU A 112 -10.02 4.80 -0.42
C LEU A 112 -9.46 6.09 -1.00
N ARG A 113 -8.57 6.01 -1.98
CA ARG A 113 -8.08 7.20 -2.68
C ARG A 113 -9.17 7.97 -3.39
N LYS A 114 -10.10 7.27 -4.02
CA LYS A 114 -11.28 7.89 -4.64
C LYS A 114 -12.16 8.60 -3.63
N LEU A 115 -12.14 8.17 -2.36
CA LEU A 115 -12.89 8.80 -1.28
C LEU A 115 -12.16 9.98 -0.63
N GLY A 116 -10.96 10.31 -1.09
CA GLY A 116 -10.18 11.44 -0.60
C GLY A 116 -9.11 11.11 0.45
N PHE A 117 -8.84 9.84 0.69
CA PHE A 117 -7.75 9.43 1.58
C PHE A 117 -6.40 9.64 0.90
N GLU A 118 -5.48 10.32 1.56
CA GLU A 118 -4.15 10.65 1.01
C GLU A 118 -3.03 9.84 1.67
N ASP A 119 -3.07 9.67 2.99
CA ASP A 119 -2.01 9.00 3.76
C ASP A 119 -2.38 7.54 4.00
N LEU A 120 -2.13 6.72 2.97
CA LEU A 120 -2.46 5.30 2.97
C LEU A 120 -1.20 4.46 2.96
N HIS A 121 -1.17 3.44 3.81
CA HIS A 121 -0.10 2.47 3.91
C HIS A 121 -0.67 1.06 3.82
N ILE A 122 0.04 0.15 3.17
CA ILE A 122 -0.34 -1.25 3.06
C ILE A 122 0.59 -2.09 3.92
N LEU A 123 0.03 -2.95 4.76
CA LEU A 123 0.81 -3.91 5.53
C LEU A 123 1.35 -5.00 4.59
N SER A 124 2.65 -4.96 4.35
CA SER A 124 3.32 -5.92 3.48
C SER A 124 3.21 -7.34 4.04
N GLY A 125 2.77 -8.27 3.20
CA GLY A 125 2.49 -9.64 3.63
C GLY A 125 1.24 -9.81 4.47
N GLY A 126 0.53 -8.75 4.76
CA GLY A 126 -0.75 -8.77 5.48
C GLY A 126 -0.65 -9.35 6.89
N LEU A 127 -1.77 -9.89 7.35
CA LEU A 127 -1.85 -10.49 8.69
C LEU A 127 -0.92 -11.69 8.88
N GLY A 128 -0.62 -12.41 7.81
CA GLY A 128 0.36 -13.51 7.85
C GLY A 128 1.73 -13.04 8.32
N ALA A 129 2.24 -11.95 7.74
CA ALA A 129 3.52 -11.36 8.15
C ALA A 129 3.47 -10.78 9.56
N TRP A 130 2.35 -10.19 9.94
CA TRP A 130 2.12 -9.68 11.30
C TRP A 130 2.25 -10.77 12.35
N LYS A 131 1.61 -11.92 12.10
CA LYS A 131 1.69 -13.09 12.98
C LYS A 131 3.10 -13.69 13.03
N GLN A 132 3.79 -13.76 11.90
CA GLN A 132 5.18 -14.26 11.84
C GLN A 132 6.15 -13.39 12.63
N ALA A 133 5.85 -12.10 12.75
CA ALA A 133 6.63 -11.18 13.60
C ALA A 133 6.25 -11.27 15.09
N ASN A 134 5.41 -12.22 15.47
CA ASN A 134 4.92 -12.44 16.84
C ASN A 134 4.20 -11.22 17.43
N LEU A 135 3.52 -10.46 16.60
CA LEU A 135 2.76 -9.31 17.03
C LEU A 135 1.34 -9.72 17.47
N PRO A 136 0.74 -9.00 18.44
CA PRO A 136 -0.53 -9.43 19.05
C PRO A 136 -1.71 -9.32 18.08
N VAL A 137 -2.60 -10.30 18.18
CA VAL A 137 -3.89 -10.31 17.49
C VAL A 137 -5.00 -10.54 18.49
N GLU A 138 -6.18 -10.02 18.18
CA GLU A 138 -7.39 -10.17 18.99
C GLU A 138 -8.42 -10.99 18.22
N LYS A 139 -9.30 -11.68 18.95
CA LYS A 139 -10.49 -12.33 18.39
C LYS A 139 -11.72 -11.55 18.80
N SER A 140 -12.70 -11.52 17.93
CA SER A 140 -14.00 -10.92 18.22
C SER A 140 -15.05 -11.97 18.51
#